data_a5d1f6f995c6b486545924f51e4ea300
#
_entry.id   a5d1f6f995c6b486545924f51e4ea300
#
_cell.length_a   1.000
_cell.length_b   1.000
_cell.length_c   1.000
_cell.angle_alpha   90.00
_cell.angle_beta   90.00
_cell.angle_gamma   90.00
#
_symmetry.space_group_name_H-M   'P 1'
#
loop_
_entity.id
_entity.type
_entity.pdbx_description
1 polymer ?
#
loop_
_entity_poly.entity_id
_entity_poly.type
_entity_poly.pdbx_seq_one_letter_code
_entity_poly.pdbx_strand_id
1 'polypeptide(L)'
;MILKSPIFILFIALIFSGCVEQIEQTQSETVLNNYVVPEYSPVVDLAKNDLSGRLNIPVEEIKLVKEEAVDWPDTSLGYPEKGMMYAQVITPGFRIILKARDKLYEYHSDYKRIAGPKEV
;
A
#
# COMPACT_ATOMS: atom_id res chain seq x y z
N MET A 1 -3.70 34.32 60.84
CA MET A 1 -3.75 33.82 60.54
C MET A 1 -4.01 32.96 59.75
N ILE A 2 -4.11 32.53 59.11
CA ILE A 2 -4.35 31.77 58.62
C ILE A 2 -4.93 31.16 57.69
N LEU A 3 -5.26 30.75 57.27
CA LEU A 3 -5.90 30.27 56.47
C LEU A 3 -5.67 29.81 55.39
N LYS A 4 -5.55 29.20 54.98
CA LYS A 4 -5.44 28.70 54.06
C LYS A 4 -6.08 28.03 53.49
N SER A 5 -6.29 27.75 52.74
CA SER A 5 -7.11 27.47 52.06
C SER A 5 -7.04 26.27 51.35
N PRO A 6 -7.70 25.40 51.52
CA PRO A 6 -7.78 24.21 50.83
C PRO A 6 -8.34 24.35 49.44
N ILE A 7 -8.69 25.47 49.11
CA ILE A 7 -9.25 25.65 47.86
C ILE A 7 -8.32 25.34 46.74
N PHE A 8 -7.11 25.44 47.03
CA PHE A 8 -6.17 25.22 46.03
C PHE A 8 -6.16 23.84 45.48
N ILE A 9 -6.39 22.92 46.29
CA ILE A 9 -6.33 21.59 45.84
C ILE A 9 -7.36 21.23 44.87
N LEU A 10 -8.48 21.88 44.99
CA LEU A 10 -9.54 21.55 44.16
C LEU A 10 -9.32 21.91 42.79
N PHE A 11 -8.52 22.86 42.54
CA PHE A 11 -8.32 23.26 41.26
C PHE A 11 -7.55 22.31 40.43
N ILE A 12 -6.66 21.64 41.01
CA ILE A 12 -5.86 20.76 40.28
C ILE A 12 -6.61 19.62 39.69
N ALA A 13 -7.59 19.22 40.39
CA ALA A 13 -8.31 18.08 39.89
C ALA A 13 -9.02 18.34 38.60
N LEU A 14 -9.37 19.56 38.42
CA LEU A 14 -10.12 19.83 37.24
C LEU A 14 -9.33 19.81 36.01
N ILE A 15 -8.10 20.08 36.11
CA ILE A 15 -7.33 20.16 34.94
C ILE A 15 -7.15 18.84 34.32
N PHE A 16 -7.17 17.82 35.14
CA PHE A 16 -6.96 16.57 34.59
C PHE A 16 -8.01 16.11 33.73
N SER A 17 -9.18 16.51 33.97
CA SER A 17 -10.22 15.93 33.23
C SER A 17 -10.20 16.30 31.82
N GLY A 18 -9.48 17.22 31.43
CA GLY A 18 -9.63 17.59 30.08
C GLY A 18 -8.68 16.96 29.20
N CYS A 19 -7.81 16.28 29.69
CA CYS A 19 -6.89 15.88 28.78
C CYS A 19 -7.03 14.65 28.17
N VAL A 20 -8.00 14.14 28.19
CA VAL A 20 -8.09 12.97 27.67
C VAL A 20 -8.36 12.81 26.40
N GLU A 21 -8.50 12.86 25.66
CA GLU A 21 -8.94 12.56 24.51
C GLU A 21 -8.31 12.63 23.50
N GLN A 22 -8.11 12.60 22.75
CA GLN A 22 -7.52 12.72 21.73
C GLN A 22 -7.16 11.60 21.13
N ILE A 23 -7.71 10.95 20.64
CA ILE A 23 -7.52 9.91 20.03
C ILE A 23 -7.79 10.01 18.75
N GLU A 24 -7.10 10.27 18.02
CA GLU A 24 -7.38 10.34 16.74
C GLU A 24 -6.98 9.28 16.15
N GLN A 25 -7.33 8.57 15.65
CA GLN A 25 -7.07 7.57 15.09
C GLN A 25 -7.32 7.53 13.87
N THR A 26 -7.25 7.18 13.13
CA THR A 26 -7.44 7.36 11.88
C THR A 26 -6.80 6.41 11.18
N GLN A 27 -6.71 5.39 11.33
CA GLN A 27 -6.13 4.50 10.64
C GLN A 27 -7.04 3.55 10.27
N SER A 28 -7.24 3.22 9.23
CA SER A 28 -8.16 2.26 8.85
C SER A 28 -7.39 1.03 8.65
N GLU A 29 -6.67 0.56 9.54
CA GLU A 29 -6.08 -0.72 9.38
C GLU A 29 -7.06 -1.74 9.83
N THR A 30 -7.53 -2.56 8.98
CA THR A 30 -8.43 -3.63 9.34
C THR A 30 -7.60 -4.76 9.87
N VAL A 31 -7.61 -4.91 11.16
CA VAL A 31 -6.82 -5.95 11.80
C VAL A 31 -7.73 -7.09 12.16
N LEU A 32 -7.44 -8.27 11.62
CA LEU A 32 -8.21 -9.41 11.96
C LEU A 32 -7.26 -10.37 12.59
N ASN A 33 -7.38 -10.62 13.82
CA ASN A 33 -6.56 -11.60 14.51
C ASN A 33 -5.07 -11.29 14.40
N ASN A 34 -4.72 -10.04 14.57
CA ASN A 34 -3.33 -9.63 14.52
C ASN A 34 -2.69 -9.82 13.16
N TYR A 35 -3.49 -10.03 12.14
CA TYR A 35 -2.96 -10.11 10.80
C TYR A 35 -3.32 -8.81 10.09
N VAL A 36 -2.32 -8.11 9.64
CA VAL A 36 -2.54 -6.88 8.90
C VAL A 36 -2.71 -7.26 7.45
N VAL A 37 -3.89 -7.04 6.94
CA VAL A 37 -4.16 -7.33 5.53
C VAL A 37 -3.64 -6.16 4.72
N PRO A 38 -2.76 -6.40 3.78
CA PRO A 38 -2.27 -5.29 2.96
C PRO A 38 -3.41 -4.70 2.14
N GLU A 39 -3.32 -3.40 1.94
CA GLU A 39 -4.37 -2.68 1.26
C GLU A 39 -4.32 -2.89 -0.24
N TYR A 40 -3.43 -3.66 -0.76
CA TYR A 40 -3.24 -3.90 -2.16
C TYR A 40 -3.12 -5.40 -2.46
N SER A 41 -3.25 -5.77 -3.71
CA SER A 41 -3.23 -7.18 -4.09
C SER A 41 -1.84 -7.81 -3.94
N PRO A 42 -1.76 -9.11 -3.72
CA PRO A 42 -0.47 -9.78 -3.55
C PRO A 42 0.46 -9.68 -4.78
N VAL A 43 -0.09 -9.43 -5.95
CA VAL A 43 0.75 -9.30 -7.14
C VAL A 43 1.59 -8.03 -7.14
N VAL A 44 1.23 -7.05 -6.31
CA VAL A 44 2.05 -5.85 -6.13
C VAL A 44 3.39 -6.23 -5.50
N ASP A 45 3.38 -7.17 -4.55
CA ASP A 45 4.63 -7.62 -3.95
C ASP A 45 5.50 -8.37 -4.95
N LEU A 46 4.88 -9.13 -5.84
CA LEU A 46 5.63 -9.78 -6.91
C LEU A 46 6.30 -8.74 -7.80
N ALA A 47 5.59 -7.69 -8.16
CA ALA A 47 6.12 -6.62 -9.00
C ALA A 47 7.24 -5.87 -8.29
N LYS A 48 7.07 -5.57 -7.00
CA LYS A 48 8.10 -4.88 -6.23
C LYS A 48 9.37 -5.73 -6.12
N ASN A 49 9.21 -7.02 -5.87
CA ASN A 49 10.37 -7.91 -5.76
C ASN A 49 11.09 -8.05 -7.10
N ASP A 50 10.36 -8.14 -8.18
CA ASP A 50 10.95 -8.21 -9.51
C ASP A 50 11.73 -6.93 -9.82
N LEU A 51 11.16 -5.77 -9.55
CA LEU A 51 11.81 -4.49 -9.80
C LEU A 51 13.03 -4.31 -8.91
N SER A 52 12.94 -4.71 -7.65
CA SER A 52 14.04 -4.68 -6.71
C SER A 52 15.24 -5.46 -7.26
N GLY A 53 15.00 -6.66 -7.79
CA GLY A 53 16.05 -7.45 -8.37
C GLY A 53 16.63 -6.82 -9.63
N ARG A 54 15.80 -6.23 -10.47
CA ARG A 54 16.27 -5.63 -11.71
C ARG A 54 17.11 -4.37 -11.49
N LEU A 55 16.71 -3.57 -10.51
CA LEU A 55 17.42 -2.32 -10.21
C LEU A 55 18.49 -2.47 -9.14
N ASN A 56 18.54 -3.61 -8.50
CA ASN A 56 19.47 -3.90 -7.42
C ASN A 56 19.34 -2.87 -6.29
N ILE A 57 18.12 -2.64 -5.84
CA ILE A 57 17.82 -1.75 -4.74
C ILE A 57 16.91 -2.47 -3.75
N PRO A 58 16.87 -2.06 -2.48
CA PRO A 58 15.98 -2.69 -1.51
C PRO A 58 14.53 -2.49 -1.89
N VAL A 59 13.71 -3.48 -1.62
CA VAL A 59 12.30 -3.41 -1.95
C VAL A 59 11.59 -2.28 -1.21
N GLU A 60 12.11 -1.88 -0.06
CA GLU A 60 11.56 -0.79 0.73
C GLU A 60 11.68 0.57 0.04
N GLU A 61 12.56 0.68 -0.94
CA GLU A 61 12.71 1.92 -1.69
C GLU A 61 11.73 2.00 -2.85
N ILE A 62 10.96 0.96 -3.10
CA ILE A 62 10.01 0.92 -4.19
C ILE A 62 8.62 1.18 -3.62
N LYS A 63 7.95 2.19 -4.17
CA LYS A 63 6.65 2.60 -3.68
C LYS A 63 5.57 2.32 -4.69
N LEU A 64 4.43 1.86 -4.19
CA LEU A 64 3.25 1.68 -5.02
C LEU A 64 2.63 3.06 -5.26
N VAL A 65 2.47 3.42 -6.51
CA VAL A 65 1.81 4.67 -6.88
C VAL A 65 0.35 4.42 -7.21
N LYS A 66 0.07 3.33 -7.91
CA LYS A 66 -1.30 3.05 -8.33
C LYS A 66 -1.48 1.57 -8.61
N GLU A 67 -2.61 1.04 -8.23
CA GLU A 67 -3.07 -0.28 -8.61
C GLU A 67 -4.48 -0.12 -9.15
N GLU A 68 -4.73 -0.63 -10.35
CA GLU A 68 -5.99 -0.45 -11.02
C GLU A 68 -6.44 -1.76 -11.63
N ALA A 69 -7.67 -2.16 -11.37
CA ALA A 69 -8.20 -3.39 -11.94
C ALA A 69 -8.44 -3.22 -13.44
N VAL A 70 -8.05 -4.20 -14.21
CA VAL A 70 -8.15 -4.17 -15.66
C VAL A 70 -8.54 -5.54 -16.19
N ASP A 71 -9.39 -5.58 -17.19
CA ASP A 71 -9.70 -6.81 -17.91
C ASP A 71 -8.86 -6.81 -19.18
N TRP A 72 -7.83 -7.64 -19.21
CA TRP A 72 -6.97 -7.73 -20.37
C TRP A 72 -7.64 -8.54 -21.46
N PRO A 73 -7.45 -8.20 -22.73
CA PRO A 73 -8.15 -8.89 -23.83
C PRO A 73 -7.64 -10.31 -24.06
N ASP A 74 -6.46 -10.62 -23.61
CA ASP A 74 -5.90 -11.96 -23.75
C ASP A 74 -4.88 -12.23 -22.64
N THR A 75 -4.27 -13.39 -22.65
CA THR A 75 -3.36 -13.80 -21.58
C THR A 75 -1.97 -13.17 -21.68
N SER A 76 -1.71 -12.32 -22.68
CA SER A 76 -0.45 -11.57 -22.75
C SER A 76 -0.41 -10.43 -21.76
N LEU A 77 -1.55 -10.08 -21.18
CA LEU A 77 -1.71 -8.97 -20.23
C LEU A 77 -1.30 -7.62 -20.87
N GLY A 78 -1.44 -7.52 -22.18
CA GLY A 78 -1.06 -6.29 -22.86
C GLY A 78 0.42 -6.14 -23.15
N TYR A 79 1.22 -7.14 -22.81
CA TYR A 79 2.65 -7.14 -23.10
C TYR A 79 3.02 -8.40 -23.89
N PRO A 80 2.56 -8.55 -25.12
CA PRO A 80 2.87 -9.74 -25.90
C PRO A 80 4.34 -9.80 -26.29
N GLU A 81 4.89 -11.01 -26.22
CA GLU A 81 6.26 -11.23 -26.63
C GLU A 81 6.28 -11.85 -28.01
N LYS A 82 7.26 -11.46 -28.80
CA LYS A 82 7.34 -11.92 -30.18
C LYS A 82 7.53 -13.43 -30.21
N GLY A 83 6.75 -14.08 -31.04
CA GLY A 83 6.85 -15.52 -31.18
C GLY A 83 6.07 -16.34 -30.16
N MET A 84 5.40 -15.67 -29.24
CA MET A 84 4.61 -16.37 -28.24
C MET A 84 3.15 -16.38 -28.65
N MET A 85 2.46 -17.44 -28.26
CA MET A 85 1.03 -17.56 -28.50
C MET A 85 0.30 -17.36 -27.20
N TYR A 86 -0.80 -16.64 -27.25
CA TYR A 86 -1.59 -16.33 -26.07
C TYR A 86 -3.03 -16.73 -26.26
N ALA A 87 -3.66 -17.21 -25.22
CA ALA A 87 -5.06 -17.55 -25.25
C ALA A 87 -5.91 -16.28 -25.36
N GLN A 88 -6.85 -16.29 -26.29
CA GLN A 88 -7.69 -15.12 -26.54
C GLN A 88 -8.90 -15.16 -25.60
N VAL A 89 -8.64 -15.00 -24.33
CA VAL A 89 -9.68 -14.99 -23.30
C VAL A 89 -9.49 -13.77 -22.43
N ILE A 90 -10.58 -13.14 -22.04
CA ILE A 90 -10.52 -11.99 -21.16
C ILE A 90 -9.90 -12.43 -19.84
N THR A 91 -8.88 -11.74 -19.43
CA THR A 91 -8.07 -12.10 -18.28
C THR A 91 -8.10 -10.96 -17.27
N PRO A 92 -8.85 -11.10 -16.19
CA PRO A 92 -8.88 -10.04 -15.17
C PRO A 92 -7.55 -9.94 -14.44
N GLY A 93 -7.18 -8.74 -14.10
CA GLY A 93 -5.94 -8.48 -13.37
C GLY A 93 -5.78 -7.04 -13.01
N PHE A 94 -4.54 -6.58 -12.97
CA PHE A 94 -4.22 -5.24 -12.50
C PHE A 94 -3.14 -4.57 -13.33
N ARG A 95 -3.26 -3.25 -13.45
CA ARG A 95 -2.18 -2.41 -13.91
C ARG A 95 -1.56 -1.81 -12.66
N ILE A 96 -0.27 -1.93 -12.50
CA ILE A 96 0.45 -1.53 -11.29
C ILE A 96 1.52 -0.53 -11.69
N ILE A 97 1.52 0.62 -11.04
CA ILE A 97 2.56 1.63 -11.25
C ILE A 97 3.41 1.70 -9.99
N LEU A 98 4.69 1.47 -10.12
CA LEU A 98 5.66 1.56 -9.04
C LEU A 98 6.61 2.72 -9.30
N LYS A 99 7.08 3.33 -8.22
CA LYS A 99 8.09 4.37 -8.31
C LYS A 99 9.37 3.91 -7.64
N ALA A 100 10.47 4.06 -8.33
CA ALA A 100 11.80 3.77 -7.81
C ALA A 100 12.79 4.77 -8.39
N ARG A 101 13.58 5.41 -7.53
CA ARG A 101 14.62 6.35 -7.98
C ARG A 101 14.10 7.42 -8.95
N ASP A 102 13.01 8.01 -8.62
CA ASP A 102 12.41 9.08 -9.43
C ASP A 102 11.89 8.65 -10.79
N LYS A 103 11.80 7.37 -11.04
CA LYS A 103 11.22 6.83 -12.27
C LYS A 103 10.00 6.01 -11.97
N LEU A 104 9.11 5.94 -12.93
CA LEU A 104 7.89 5.15 -12.81
C LEU A 104 8.00 3.93 -13.71
N TYR A 105 7.50 2.82 -13.18
CA TYR A 105 7.53 1.54 -13.87
C TYR A 105 6.15 0.92 -13.86
N GLU A 106 5.70 0.48 -15.02
CA GLU A 106 4.39 -0.13 -15.15
C GLU A 106 4.50 -1.63 -15.28
N TYR A 107 3.75 -2.34 -14.47
CA TYR A 107 3.58 -3.78 -14.56
C TYR A 107 2.13 -4.08 -14.86
N HIS A 108 1.89 -5.13 -15.62
CA HIS A 108 0.57 -5.69 -15.83
C HIS A 108 0.53 -7.05 -15.14
N SER A 109 -0.61 -7.45 -14.65
CA SER A 109 -0.72 -8.72 -13.95
C SER A 109 -2.07 -9.37 -14.16
N ASP A 110 -2.14 -10.66 -13.94
CA ASP A 110 -3.37 -11.33 -13.57
C ASP A 110 -3.30 -11.54 -12.04
N TYR A 111 -3.98 -12.52 -11.50
CA TYR A 111 -3.95 -12.74 -10.05
C TYR A 111 -2.74 -13.56 -9.59
N LYS A 112 -1.90 -14.01 -10.51
CA LYS A 112 -0.78 -14.90 -10.18
C LYS A 112 0.53 -14.51 -10.82
N ARG A 113 0.48 -13.83 -11.96
CA ARG A 113 1.70 -13.52 -12.74
C ARG A 113 1.78 -12.03 -12.99
N ILE A 114 2.99 -11.60 -13.26
CA ILE A 114 3.26 -10.21 -13.65
C ILE A 114 3.94 -10.22 -15.02
N ALA A 115 3.75 -9.16 -15.76
CA ALA A 115 4.43 -8.88 -17.02
C ALA A 115 4.96 -7.45 -16.95
N GLY A 116 6.12 -7.23 -17.48
CA GLY A 116 6.82 -5.95 -17.41
C GLY A 116 8.18 -6.12 -16.77
N PRO A 117 8.80 -5.04 -16.33
CA PRO A 117 8.28 -3.67 -16.28
C PRO A 117 8.48 -2.90 -17.56
N LYS A 118 7.73 -1.83 -17.68
CA LYS A 118 7.96 -0.85 -18.71
C LYS A 118 8.15 0.49 -18.01
N GLU A 119 9.23 1.17 -18.31
CA GLU A 119 9.45 2.51 -17.77
C GLU A 119 8.49 3.47 -18.46
N VAL A 120 7.80 4.29 -17.72
CA VAL A 120 6.77 5.18 -18.24
C VAL A 120 6.97 6.63 -17.77
#